data_fda3c62d0605a680b0c3162a16d1853d
#
_entry.id   fda3c62d0605a680b0c3162a16d1853d
#
_cell.length_a   1.000
_cell.length_b   1.000
_cell.length_c   1.000
_cell.angle_alpha   90.00
_cell.angle_beta   90.00
_cell.angle_gamma   90.00
#
_symmetry.space_group_name_H-M   'P 1'
#
loop_
_entity.id
_entity.type
_entity.pdbx_description
1 polymer ?
#
loop_
_entity_poly.entity_id
_entity_poly.type
_entity_poly.pdbx_seq_one_letter_code
_entity_poly.pdbx_strand_id
1 'polypeptide(L)'
;MAECRSHIGMQIGVGLLGALVVTSAPRAETIDRVLAVVAGQLITLTDVTAARDLGLQSAEGASDPVRAVLTKLIDRELVLAEVERYAPPEPTADAVDREVQRVRERFPSRAALDAALGRSGIDEKHLRETERQDLRAAAYLNQRFATAGDRRAQLVAEWLTGLRRRADVIDLYLTR
;
A
#
# COMPACT_ATOMS: atom_id res chain seq x y z
N MET A 1 -49.86 -80.39 3.53
CA MET A 1 -49.59 -80.40 4.97
C MET A 1 -48.30 -79.67 5.22
N ALA A 2 -48.29 -78.84 6.19
CA ALA A 2 -47.18 -78.13 6.81
C ALA A 2 -46.83 -76.73 6.23
N GLU A 3 -47.16 -75.78 7.04
CA GLU A 3 -46.98 -74.36 6.99
C GLU A 3 -45.50 -73.99 7.08
N CYS A 4 -45.14 -72.98 6.32
CA CYS A 4 -43.85 -72.33 6.49
C CYS A 4 -44.12 -70.87 6.88
N ARG A 5 -43.79 -70.53 8.13
CA ARG A 5 -43.95 -69.24 8.72
C ARG A 5 -42.73 -68.35 8.37
N SER A 6 -42.97 -67.27 7.64
CA SER A 6 -42.02 -66.27 7.31
C SER A 6 -41.82 -65.27 8.49
N HIS A 7 -40.64 -65.17 9.00
CA HIS A 7 -40.21 -64.02 9.91
C HIS A 7 -39.55 -62.93 9.13
N ILE A 8 -40.26 -61.83 9.03
CA ILE A 8 -39.71 -60.59 8.50
C ILE A 8 -38.91 -59.90 9.64
N GLY A 9 -37.64 -59.92 9.51
CA GLY A 9 -36.74 -59.14 10.38
C GLY A 9 -36.62 -57.71 9.85
N MET A 10 -37.19 -56.75 10.57
CA MET A 10 -37.09 -55.32 10.27
C MET A 10 -35.77 -54.78 10.87
N GLN A 11 -34.74 -54.51 10.04
CA GLN A 11 -33.51 -53.85 10.45
C GLN A 11 -33.72 -52.35 10.43
N ILE A 12 -33.69 -51.74 11.61
CA ILE A 12 -33.70 -50.27 11.79
C ILE A 12 -32.27 -49.79 11.59
N GLY A 13 -32.01 -49.21 10.42
CA GLY A 13 -30.74 -48.53 10.14
C GLY A 13 -30.72 -47.18 10.87
N VAL A 14 -29.91 -47.08 11.91
CA VAL A 14 -29.60 -45.80 12.56
C VAL A 14 -28.60 -45.04 11.68
N GLY A 15 -29.10 -44.09 10.90
CA GLY A 15 -28.28 -43.17 10.12
C GLY A 15 -27.62 -42.16 11.07
N LEU A 16 -26.30 -42.27 11.24
CA LEU A 16 -25.48 -41.30 11.97
C LEU A 16 -25.26 -40.08 11.06
N LEU A 17 -26.04 -39.00 11.26
CA LEU A 17 -25.89 -37.73 10.57
C LEU A 17 -24.68 -37.01 11.21
N GLY A 18 -23.50 -37.15 10.62
CA GLY A 18 -22.30 -36.40 11.03
C GLY A 18 -22.45 -34.92 10.67
N ALA A 19 -22.72 -34.07 11.65
CA ALA A 19 -22.71 -32.63 11.47
C ALA A 19 -21.26 -32.16 11.27
N LEU A 20 -20.91 -31.76 10.03
CA LEU A 20 -19.65 -31.14 9.70
C LEU A 20 -19.65 -29.69 10.25
N VAL A 21 -19.09 -29.49 11.44
CA VAL A 21 -18.89 -28.15 12.00
C VAL A 21 -17.72 -27.50 11.26
N VAL A 22 -18.06 -26.67 10.28
CA VAL A 22 -17.06 -25.78 9.63
C VAL A 22 -16.69 -24.69 10.63
N THR A 23 -15.61 -24.90 11.37
CA THR A 23 -15.02 -23.87 12.22
C THR A 23 -14.34 -22.84 11.31
N SER A 24 -15.01 -21.71 11.05
CA SER A 24 -14.40 -20.53 10.47
C SER A 24 -13.38 -20.00 11.46
N ALA A 25 -12.08 -20.19 11.19
CA ALA A 25 -11.03 -19.55 11.96
C ALA A 25 -11.20 -18.04 11.84
N PRO A 26 -11.20 -17.28 12.94
CA PRO A 26 -11.22 -15.82 12.87
C PRO A 26 -9.97 -15.39 12.10
N ARG A 27 -10.18 -14.67 10.99
CA ARG A 27 -9.08 -13.95 10.34
C ARG A 27 -8.58 -12.94 11.38
N ALA A 28 -7.36 -13.11 11.83
CA ALA A 28 -6.69 -12.08 12.62
C ALA A 28 -6.65 -10.83 11.75
N GLU A 29 -7.44 -9.83 12.10
CA GLU A 29 -7.38 -8.52 11.49
C GLU A 29 -6.04 -7.92 11.90
N THR A 30 -5.10 -7.86 10.98
CA THR A 30 -3.79 -7.25 11.25
C THR A 30 -4.03 -5.75 11.37
N ILE A 31 -4.00 -5.26 12.60
CA ILE A 31 -4.01 -3.80 12.86
C ILE A 31 -2.72 -3.26 12.28
N ASP A 32 -2.81 -2.42 11.24
CA ASP A 32 -1.64 -1.82 10.62
C ASP A 32 -1.00 -0.81 11.59
N ARG A 33 0.34 -0.83 11.65
CA ARG A 33 1.09 0.03 12.55
C ARG A 33 1.26 1.42 11.95
N VAL A 34 0.70 2.44 12.58
CA VAL A 34 0.97 3.84 12.21
C VAL A 34 2.42 4.20 12.57
N LEU A 35 3.16 4.72 11.61
CA LEU A 35 4.56 5.14 11.76
C LEU A 35 4.72 6.66 11.80
N ALA A 36 3.83 7.40 11.13
CA ALA A 36 3.79 8.85 11.21
C ALA A 36 2.39 9.39 10.90
N VAL A 37 2.14 10.64 11.33
CA VAL A 37 0.98 11.43 10.90
C VAL A 37 1.51 12.74 10.32
N VAL A 38 1.11 13.08 9.10
CA VAL A 38 1.57 14.26 8.37
C VAL A 38 0.39 15.03 7.83
N ALA A 39 0.17 16.24 8.29
CA ALA A 39 -0.96 17.08 7.89
C ALA A 39 -2.32 16.33 7.98
N GLY A 40 -2.49 15.47 8.99
CA GLY A 40 -3.68 14.66 9.22
C GLY A 40 -3.73 13.33 8.43
N GLN A 41 -2.78 13.07 7.53
CA GLN A 41 -2.66 11.80 6.81
C GLN A 41 -1.82 10.80 7.60
N LEU A 42 -2.27 9.55 7.67
CA LEU A 42 -1.55 8.47 8.33
C LEU A 42 -0.56 7.83 7.36
N ILE A 43 0.66 7.57 7.82
CA ILE A 43 1.63 6.74 7.13
C ILE A 43 1.83 5.48 7.97
N THR A 44 1.58 4.33 7.38
CA THR A 44 1.57 3.04 8.05
C THR A 44 2.79 2.20 7.67
N LEU A 45 2.99 1.09 8.39
CA LEU A 45 4.00 0.11 8.02
C LEU A 45 3.69 -0.55 6.66
N THR A 46 2.41 -0.74 6.35
CA THR A 46 1.96 -1.24 5.04
C THR A 46 2.39 -0.29 3.93
N ASP A 47 2.22 1.04 4.09
CA ASP A 47 2.64 2.03 3.09
C ASP A 47 4.15 1.99 2.84
N VAL A 48 4.95 1.91 3.91
CA VAL A 48 6.41 1.81 3.82
C VAL A 48 6.83 0.52 3.12
N THR A 49 6.19 -0.61 3.46
CA THR A 49 6.47 -1.90 2.86
C THR A 49 6.09 -1.91 1.38
N ALA A 50 4.92 -1.39 1.03
CA ALA A 50 4.46 -1.26 -0.34
C ALA A 50 5.41 -0.38 -1.17
N ALA A 51 5.76 0.80 -0.66
CA ALA A 51 6.66 1.72 -1.36
C ALA A 51 8.03 1.10 -1.65
N ARG A 52 8.56 0.29 -0.72
CA ARG A 52 9.81 -0.45 -0.91
C ARG A 52 9.66 -1.62 -1.87
N ASP A 53 8.70 -2.50 -1.64
CA ASP A 53 8.56 -3.78 -2.34
C ASP A 53 8.10 -3.61 -3.80
N LEU A 54 7.40 -2.52 -4.10
CA LEU A 54 7.05 -2.11 -5.47
C LEU A 54 8.13 -1.25 -6.12
N GLY A 55 9.21 -0.91 -5.39
CA GLY A 55 10.30 -0.07 -5.90
C GLY A 55 9.89 1.39 -6.13
N LEU A 56 8.83 1.88 -5.47
CA LEU A 56 8.40 3.28 -5.55
C LEU A 56 9.36 4.18 -4.77
N GLN A 57 9.92 3.66 -3.66
CA GLN A 57 10.95 4.34 -2.88
C GLN A 57 12.13 3.41 -2.62
N SER A 58 13.35 3.89 -2.91
CA SER A 58 14.58 3.15 -2.63
C SER A 58 15.02 3.37 -1.19
N ALA A 59 15.48 2.29 -0.55
CA ALA A 59 16.17 2.30 0.74
C ALA A 59 17.63 1.84 0.62
N GLU A 60 18.18 1.84 -0.60
CA GLU A 60 19.50 1.32 -0.88
C GLU A 60 20.58 2.03 -0.05
N GLY A 61 21.48 1.24 0.55
CA GLY A 61 22.57 1.76 1.39
C GLY A 61 22.15 2.27 2.77
N ALA A 62 20.87 2.25 3.12
CA ALA A 62 20.41 2.70 4.43
C ALA A 62 20.60 1.63 5.50
N SER A 63 21.14 2.02 6.68
CA SER A 63 21.23 1.14 7.85
C SER A 63 19.87 0.77 8.44
N ASP A 64 18.87 1.66 8.30
CA ASP A 64 17.48 1.45 8.64
C ASP A 64 16.61 1.71 7.40
N PRO A 65 16.30 0.66 6.62
CA PRO A 65 15.49 0.79 5.40
C PRO A 65 14.08 1.32 5.64
N VAL A 66 13.46 0.97 6.78
CA VAL A 66 12.11 1.44 7.13
C VAL A 66 12.13 2.94 7.39
N ARG A 67 13.08 3.42 8.19
CA ARG A 67 13.26 4.84 8.46
C ARG A 67 13.55 5.63 7.18
N ALA A 68 14.40 5.10 6.31
CA ALA A 68 14.76 5.77 5.05
C ALA A 68 13.54 5.97 4.14
N VAL A 69 12.71 4.94 3.96
CA VAL A 69 11.47 5.02 3.17
C VAL A 69 10.44 5.92 3.86
N LEU A 70 10.24 5.76 5.18
CA LEU A 70 9.31 6.58 5.95
C LEU A 70 9.63 8.08 5.80
N THR A 71 10.90 8.46 5.87
CA THR A 71 11.33 9.86 5.68
C THR A 71 10.90 10.41 4.32
N LYS A 72 11.03 9.58 3.26
CA LYS A 72 10.61 9.97 1.90
C LYS A 72 9.09 10.07 1.77
N LEU A 73 8.34 9.17 2.44
CA LEU A 73 6.88 9.24 2.46
C LEU A 73 6.39 10.47 3.24
N ILE A 74 7.04 10.85 4.35
CA ILE A 74 6.75 12.10 5.06
C ILE A 74 6.93 13.29 4.13
N ASP A 75 8.05 13.37 3.40
CA ASP A 75 8.29 14.43 2.42
C ASP A 75 7.23 14.47 1.32
N ARG A 76 6.86 13.29 0.81
CA ARG A 76 5.81 13.15 -0.20
C ARG A 76 4.48 13.71 0.30
N GLU A 77 4.05 13.36 1.51
CA GLU A 77 2.80 13.86 2.08
C GLU A 77 2.83 15.38 2.31
N LEU A 78 3.98 15.94 2.71
CA LEU A 78 4.15 17.39 2.82
C LEU A 78 4.01 18.09 1.46
N VAL A 79 4.56 17.51 0.39
CA VAL A 79 4.38 18.01 -0.98
C VAL A 79 2.92 17.90 -1.41
N LEU A 80 2.26 16.78 -1.14
CA LEU A 80 0.85 16.57 -1.49
C LEU A 80 -0.08 17.55 -0.76
N ALA A 81 0.20 17.89 0.50
CA ALA A 81 -0.53 18.94 1.21
C ALA A 81 -0.44 20.31 0.50
N GLU A 82 0.73 20.64 -0.08
CA GLU A 82 0.88 21.84 -0.90
C GLU A 82 0.18 21.71 -2.25
N VAL A 83 0.22 20.51 -2.88
CA VAL A 83 -0.51 20.21 -4.12
C VAL A 83 -2.01 20.44 -3.94
N GLU A 84 -2.59 19.96 -2.85
CA GLU A 84 -4.02 20.18 -2.55
C GLU A 84 -4.37 21.66 -2.38
N ARG A 85 -3.45 22.45 -1.82
CA ARG A 85 -3.63 23.90 -1.65
C ARG A 85 -3.58 24.67 -2.97
N TYR A 86 -2.70 24.26 -3.91
CA TYR A 86 -2.47 24.97 -5.17
C TYR A 86 -3.18 24.35 -6.37
N ALA A 87 -3.77 23.17 -6.20
CA ALA A 87 -4.59 22.45 -7.17
C ALA A 87 -4.02 22.47 -8.62
N PRO A 88 -2.81 21.92 -8.85
CA PRO A 88 -2.28 21.80 -10.21
C PRO A 88 -3.22 20.94 -11.07
N PRO A 89 -3.14 21.06 -12.41
CA PRO A 89 -3.93 20.23 -13.30
C PRO A 89 -3.76 18.73 -13.03
N GLU A 90 -4.87 17.98 -13.10
CA GLU A 90 -4.84 16.54 -12.96
C GLU A 90 -4.06 15.89 -14.12
N PRO A 91 -3.26 14.85 -13.84
CA PRO A 91 -2.60 14.09 -14.89
C PRO A 91 -3.61 13.34 -15.74
N THR A 92 -3.31 13.16 -17.03
CA THR A 92 -4.16 12.36 -17.91
C THR A 92 -4.14 10.88 -17.51
N ALA A 93 -5.21 10.15 -17.80
CA ALA A 93 -5.29 8.71 -17.56
C ALA A 93 -4.10 7.97 -18.21
N ASP A 94 -3.73 8.34 -19.44
CA ASP A 94 -2.59 7.76 -20.18
C ASP A 94 -1.25 8.03 -19.48
N ALA A 95 -1.09 9.17 -18.81
CA ALA A 95 0.12 9.46 -18.04
C ALA A 95 0.22 8.53 -16.83
N VAL A 96 -0.88 8.34 -16.11
CA VAL A 96 -0.96 7.41 -14.98
C VAL A 96 -0.73 5.97 -15.44
N ASP A 97 -1.34 5.57 -16.57
CA ASP A 97 -1.15 4.23 -17.14
C ASP A 97 0.31 3.92 -17.46
N ARG A 98 1.03 4.91 -18.00
CA ARG A 98 2.48 4.74 -18.26
C ARG A 98 3.30 4.53 -16.99
N GLU A 99 2.99 5.25 -15.90
CA GLU A 99 3.71 5.04 -14.63
C GLU A 99 3.41 3.65 -14.05
N VAL A 100 2.14 3.26 -13.99
CA VAL A 100 1.76 1.90 -13.56
C VAL A 100 2.44 0.83 -14.41
N GLN A 101 2.55 1.05 -15.73
CA GLN A 101 3.24 0.14 -16.62
C GLN A 101 4.75 0.06 -16.30
N ARG A 102 5.41 1.17 -15.98
CA ARG A 102 6.82 1.17 -15.55
C ARG A 102 7.02 0.38 -14.24
N VAL A 103 6.07 0.45 -13.30
CA VAL A 103 6.12 -0.39 -12.10
C VAL A 103 6.00 -1.86 -12.48
N ARG A 104 5.05 -2.22 -13.36
CA ARG A 104 4.87 -3.62 -13.84
C ARG A 104 6.13 -4.18 -14.49
N GLU A 105 6.85 -3.38 -15.27
CA GLU A 105 8.07 -3.78 -15.97
C GLU A 105 9.26 -4.12 -15.05
N ARG A 106 9.19 -3.73 -13.78
CA ARG A 106 10.18 -4.12 -12.77
C ARG A 106 10.01 -5.57 -12.30
N PHE A 107 8.85 -6.18 -12.60
CA PHE A 107 8.54 -7.54 -12.18
C PHE A 107 8.66 -8.52 -13.36
N PRO A 108 9.16 -9.74 -13.12
CA PRO A 108 9.35 -10.73 -14.18
C PRO A 108 8.05 -11.26 -14.77
N SER A 109 6.93 -11.09 -14.10
CA SER A 109 5.59 -11.50 -14.55
C SER A 109 4.48 -10.77 -13.84
N ARG A 110 3.27 -10.81 -14.42
CA ARG A 110 2.06 -10.31 -13.78
C ARG A 110 1.82 -10.97 -12.40
N ALA A 111 1.99 -12.28 -12.30
CA ALA A 111 1.82 -13.02 -11.06
C ALA A 111 2.81 -12.56 -9.97
N ALA A 112 4.03 -12.18 -10.35
CA ALA A 112 5.01 -11.64 -9.41
C ALA A 112 4.59 -10.27 -8.87
N LEU A 113 4.04 -9.39 -9.70
CA LEU A 113 3.46 -8.11 -9.27
C LEU A 113 2.25 -8.35 -8.34
N ASP A 114 1.30 -9.20 -8.75
CA ASP A 114 0.11 -9.49 -7.95
C ASP A 114 0.49 -10.05 -6.56
N ALA A 115 1.51 -10.90 -6.50
CA ALA A 115 2.06 -11.39 -5.24
C ALA A 115 2.71 -10.28 -4.40
N ALA A 116 3.39 -9.32 -5.01
CA ALA A 116 3.97 -8.17 -4.31
C ALA A 116 2.89 -7.25 -3.75
N LEU A 117 1.87 -6.92 -4.55
CA LEU A 117 0.71 -6.14 -4.11
C LEU A 117 0.01 -6.82 -2.93
N GLY A 118 -0.25 -8.14 -3.03
CA GLY A 118 -0.90 -8.90 -1.96
C GLY A 118 -0.09 -8.94 -0.66
N ARG A 119 1.26 -9.07 -0.74
CA ARG A 119 2.12 -8.99 0.46
C ARG A 119 2.12 -7.62 1.10
N SER A 120 2.01 -6.57 0.29
CA SER A 120 1.96 -5.18 0.74
C SER A 120 0.57 -4.73 1.19
N GLY A 121 -0.45 -5.61 1.10
CA GLY A 121 -1.81 -5.29 1.53
C GLY A 121 -2.53 -4.24 0.67
N ILE A 122 -2.03 -3.96 -0.54
CA ILE A 122 -2.63 -3.01 -1.48
C ILE A 122 -3.05 -3.71 -2.78
N ASP A 123 -3.91 -3.05 -3.53
CA ASP A 123 -4.36 -3.50 -4.86
C ASP A 123 -3.83 -2.61 -5.99
N GLU A 124 -4.12 -2.98 -7.22
CA GLU A 124 -3.72 -2.20 -8.41
C GLU A 124 -4.40 -0.82 -8.46
N LYS A 125 -5.60 -0.70 -7.88
CA LYS A 125 -6.29 0.59 -7.79
C LYS A 125 -5.54 1.55 -6.86
N HIS A 126 -5.06 1.05 -5.74
CA HIS A 126 -4.24 1.81 -4.81
C HIS A 126 -2.91 2.22 -5.45
N LEU A 127 -2.22 1.30 -6.15
CA LEU A 127 -1.02 1.62 -6.91
C LEU A 127 -1.27 2.74 -7.92
N ARG A 128 -2.37 2.65 -8.68
CA ARG A 128 -2.76 3.64 -9.66
C ARG A 128 -3.01 5.02 -9.04
N GLU A 129 -3.66 5.07 -7.89
CA GLU A 129 -3.88 6.31 -7.16
C GLU A 129 -2.56 6.91 -6.64
N THR A 130 -1.65 6.08 -6.15
CA THR A 130 -0.31 6.52 -5.73
C THR A 130 0.45 7.17 -6.88
N GLU A 131 0.49 6.53 -8.07
CA GLU A 131 1.14 7.08 -9.25
C GLU A 131 0.48 8.38 -9.74
N ARG A 132 -0.86 8.49 -9.65
CA ARG A 132 -1.57 9.72 -9.97
C ARG A 132 -1.13 10.87 -9.06
N GLN A 133 -1.05 10.63 -7.76
CA GLN A 133 -0.61 11.63 -6.79
C GLN A 133 0.86 12.01 -6.98
N ASP A 134 1.74 11.07 -7.30
CA ASP A 134 3.16 11.32 -7.56
C ASP A 134 3.36 12.18 -8.81
N LEU A 135 2.56 11.96 -9.86
CA LEU A 135 2.54 12.83 -11.04
C LEU A 135 2.09 14.26 -10.70
N ARG A 136 1.08 14.43 -9.84
CA ARG A 136 0.63 15.76 -9.38
C ARG A 136 1.74 16.46 -8.58
N ALA A 137 2.38 15.73 -7.67
CA ALA A 137 3.50 16.26 -6.88
C ALA A 137 4.67 16.67 -7.79
N ALA A 138 5.02 15.85 -8.77
CA ALA A 138 6.07 16.15 -9.75
C ALA A 138 5.73 17.38 -10.60
N ALA A 139 4.49 17.50 -11.07
CA ALA A 139 4.03 18.66 -11.84
C ALA A 139 4.12 19.94 -11.01
N TYR A 140 3.68 19.91 -9.76
CA TYR A 140 3.78 21.03 -8.84
C TYR A 140 5.24 21.45 -8.59
N LEU A 141 6.14 20.50 -8.31
CA LEU A 141 7.55 20.79 -8.10
C LEU A 141 8.21 21.33 -9.38
N ASN A 142 7.85 20.81 -10.54
CA ASN A 142 8.34 21.30 -11.83
C ASN A 142 7.92 22.75 -12.06
N GLN A 143 6.69 23.09 -11.80
CA GLN A 143 6.18 24.46 -11.93
C GLN A 143 6.83 25.40 -10.91
N ARG A 144 6.89 25.01 -9.64
CA ARG A 144 7.43 25.83 -8.55
C ARG A 144 8.90 26.15 -8.71
N PHE A 145 9.68 25.20 -9.22
CA PHE A 145 11.14 25.32 -9.39
C PHE A 145 11.57 25.37 -10.84
N ALA A 146 10.70 25.86 -11.76
CA ALA A 146 10.96 25.88 -13.20
C ALA A 146 12.23 26.67 -13.58
N THR A 147 12.54 27.74 -12.86
CA THR A 147 13.67 28.63 -13.14
C THR A 147 14.91 28.32 -12.30
N ALA A 148 14.89 27.26 -11.50
CA ALA A 148 15.96 26.97 -10.53
C ALA A 148 17.27 26.44 -11.16
N GLY A 149 17.22 25.92 -12.40
CA GLY A 149 18.40 25.38 -13.10
C GLY A 149 19.12 24.31 -12.25
N ASP A 150 20.45 24.35 -12.23
CA ASP A 150 21.30 23.40 -11.51
C ASP A 150 21.09 23.41 -9.99
N ARG A 151 20.52 24.50 -9.45
CA ARG A 151 20.24 24.64 -8.02
C ARG A 151 18.93 23.98 -7.58
N ARG A 152 18.18 23.39 -8.50
CA ARG A 152 16.85 22.86 -8.24
C ARG A 152 16.83 21.87 -7.07
N ALA A 153 17.72 20.89 -7.06
CA ALA A 153 17.78 19.88 -6.02
C ALA A 153 17.99 20.49 -4.62
N GLN A 154 18.93 21.47 -4.53
CA GLN A 154 19.19 22.20 -3.29
C GLN A 154 17.95 22.99 -2.84
N LEU A 155 17.34 23.76 -3.72
CA LEU A 155 16.17 24.58 -3.40
C LEU A 155 14.97 23.76 -2.96
N VAL A 156 14.75 22.59 -3.59
CA VAL A 156 13.71 21.63 -3.16
C VAL A 156 14.02 21.12 -1.75
N ALA A 157 15.25 20.71 -1.46
CA ALA A 157 15.65 20.22 -0.13
C ALA A 157 15.50 21.29 0.96
N GLU A 158 15.90 22.53 0.69
CA GLU A 158 15.73 23.68 1.60
C GLU A 158 14.23 23.96 1.85
N TRP A 159 13.43 23.93 0.81
CA TRP A 159 11.99 24.12 0.90
C TRP A 159 11.30 23.01 1.70
N LEU A 160 11.63 21.72 1.46
CA LEU A 160 11.14 20.60 2.23
C LEU A 160 11.52 20.71 3.72
N THR A 161 12.75 21.12 4.00
CA THR A 161 13.19 21.42 5.38
C THR A 161 12.31 22.50 6.02
N GLY A 162 11.96 23.52 5.25
CA GLY A 162 11.04 24.57 5.69
C GLY A 162 9.61 24.04 5.91
N LEU A 163 9.12 23.15 5.06
CA LEU A 163 7.81 22.51 5.24
C LEU A 163 7.77 21.67 6.52
N ARG A 164 8.75 20.80 6.74
CA ARG A 164 8.83 19.96 7.95
C ARG A 164 8.78 20.78 9.24
N ARG A 165 9.41 21.96 9.27
CA ARG A 165 9.40 22.83 10.46
C ARG A 165 8.05 23.50 10.72
N ARG A 166 7.22 23.68 9.70
CA ARG A 166 5.93 24.38 9.81
C ARG A 166 4.73 23.45 9.83
N ALA A 167 4.91 22.24 9.35
CA ALA A 167 3.85 21.26 9.27
C ALA A 167 3.67 20.52 10.61
N ASP A 168 2.47 20.08 10.87
CA ASP A 168 2.16 19.16 11.94
C ASP A 168 2.61 17.75 11.51
N VAL A 169 3.79 17.35 11.97
CA VAL A 169 4.37 16.02 11.72
C VAL A 169 4.56 15.32 13.05
N ILE A 170 3.83 14.24 13.26
CA ILE A 170 3.97 13.37 14.42
C ILE A 170 4.71 12.11 13.96
N ASP A 171 5.96 11.96 14.36
CA ASP A 171 6.77 10.78 14.07
C ASP A 171 6.64 9.77 15.21
N LEU A 172 6.07 8.61 14.92
CA LEU A 172 5.82 7.53 15.87
C LEU A 172 6.79 6.36 15.69
N TYR A 173 7.73 6.47 14.73
CA TYR A 173 8.71 5.45 14.48
C TYR A 173 9.88 5.54 15.46
N LEU A 174 9.92 4.61 16.40
CA LEU A 174 11.04 4.44 17.31
C LEU A 174 12.07 3.50 16.66
N THR A 175 13.27 4.01 16.39
CA THR A 175 14.43 3.19 16.02
C THR A 175 14.74 2.23 17.19
N ARG A 176 14.84 0.93 16.88
CA ARG A 176 15.29 -0.09 17.84
C ARG A 176 16.80 -0.26 17.77
#